data_2507d21fb3ce31ef8c8370bf7d5fd28a
#
_entry.id   2507d21fb3ce31ef8c8370bf7d5fd28a
#
_cell.length_a   1.000
_cell.length_b   1.000
_cell.length_c   1.000
_cell.angle_alpha   90.00
_cell.angle_beta   90.00
_cell.angle_gamma   90.00
#
_symmetry.space_group_name_H-M   'P 1'
#
loop_
_entity.id
_entity.type
_entity.pdbx_description
1 polymer ?
#
loop_
_entity_poly.entity_id
_entity_poly.type
_entity_poly.pdbx_seq_one_letter_code
_entity_poly.pdbx_strand_id
1 'polypeptide(L)'
;IDEGSVVLVLLSGGTTSLCAAPIATLSQAVGDADRAQAHVANLAETLLASGLAIHEMNAIRRRVLRWGAGRLAVALVQHGAEHVPVFAISDVIGDDPAVIGSGPCSPDPLDDATFLALLDAHDMRSRVERVMGTVLGLEGAGDPPRVPNRDHPAFARVGYTLVARNADAVQALADEARALGIAHVVVQQTPLEGDAAELGDQLARLALQAAPNVQGDTVLVCGGEPVVNLRETTSRALSD
;
A
#
# COMPACT_ATOMS: atom_id res chain seq x y z
N ILE A 1 4.07 24.33 -12.31
CA ILE A 1 2.85 24.67 -11.54
C ILE A 1 2.95 26.16 -11.27
N ASP A 2 1.94 26.91 -11.69
CA ASP A 2 1.88 28.34 -11.43
C ASP A 2 1.41 28.61 -9.99
N GLU A 3 1.81 29.75 -9.44
CA GLU A 3 1.38 30.15 -8.09
C GLU A 3 -0.15 30.27 -8.02
N GLY A 4 -0.77 29.70 -7.01
CA GLY A 4 -2.23 29.67 -6.87
C GLY A 4 -2.94 28.52 -7.60
N SER A 5 -2.19 27.60 -8.22
CA SER A 5 -2.77 26.46 -8.92
C SER A 5 -3.51 25.48 -8.01
N VAL A 6 -4.59 24.90 -8.52
CA VAL A 6 -5.22 23.71 -7.92
C VAL A 6 -4.70 22.48 -8.65
N VAL A 7 -4.04 21.57 -7.92
CA VAL A 7 -3.48 20.34 -8.49
C VAL A 7 -4.28 19.14 -8.04
N LEU A 8 -5.02 18.55 -8.96
CA LEU A 8 -5.83 17.35 -8.73
C LEU A 8 -4.93 16.10 -8.74
N VAL A 9 -4.98 15.32 -7.67
CA VAL A 9 -4.30 14.01 -7.59
C VAL A 9 -5.35 12.90 -7.63
N LEU A 10 -5.23 12.02 -8.62
CA LEU A 10 -6.04 10.81 -8.73
C LEU A 10 -5.19 9.62 -8.31
N LEU A 11 -5.67 8.87 -7.33
CA LEU A 11 -4.91 7.79 -6.68
C LEU A 11 -5.71 6.50 -6.66
N SER A 12 -5.07 5.39 -6.98
CA SER A 12 -5.67 4.05 -6.90
C SER A 12 -4.67 3.03 -6.37
N GLY A 13 -5.14 1.82 -6.10
CA GLY A 13 -4.29 0.68 -5.78
C GLY A 13 -3.23 0.42 -6.86
N GLY A 14 -2.13 -0.20 -6.48
CA GLY A 14 -1.01 -0.45 -7.38
C GLY A 14 -0.09 0.75 -7.67
N THR A 15 -0.46 1.97 -7.28
CA THR A 15 0.32 3.19 -7.50
C THR A 15 1.76 3.06 -7.00
N THR A 16 1.98 2.42 -5.86
CA THR A 16 3.33 2.19 -5.31
C THR A 16 4.23 1.45 -6.28
N SER A 17 3.72 0.41 -6.95
CA SER A 17 4.49 -0.41 -7.89
C SER A 17 4.73 0.31 -9.21
N LEU A 18 3.73 1.05 -9.69
CA LEU A 18 3.79 1.74 -10.98
C LEU A 18 4.61 3.05 -10.93
N CYS A 19 4.64 3.72 -9.77
CA CYS A 19 5.32 5.00 -9.56
C CYS A 19 6.52 4.90 -8.61
N ALA A 20 7.15 3.73 -8.50
CA ALA A 20 8.25 3.44 -7.59
C ALA A 20 9.56 4.12 -8.02
N ALA A 21 9.61 5.44 -7.95
CA ALA A 21 10.85 6.18 -8.15
C ALA A 21 11.64 6.29 -6.82
N PRO A 22 12.98 6.17 -6.85
CA PRO A 22 13.81 6.36 -5.67
C PRO A 22 13.78 7.81 -5.16
N ILE A 23 14.00 8.01 -3.86
CA ILE A 23 14.16 9.34 -3.29
C ILE A 23 15.30 10.11 -4.02
N ALA A 24 15.16 11.42 -4.07
CA ALA A 24 16.11 12.27 -4.83
C ALA A 24 17.56 12.14 -4.32
N THR A 25 17.75 12.01 -3.01
CA THR A 25 19.08 11.83 -2.40
C THR A 25 19.74 10.53 -2.87
N LEU A 26 19.00 9.44 -3.01
CA LEU A 26 19.50 8.18 -3.54
C LEU A 26 19.92 8.33 -5.02
N SER A 27 19.06 8.95 -5.84
CA SER A 27 19.37 9.19 -7.25
C SER A 27 20.61 10.07 -7.45
N GLN A 28 20.77 11.09 -6.61
CA GLN A 28 21.94 11.99 -6.64
C GLN A 28 23.23 11.27 -6.21
N ALA A 29 23.16 10.46 -5.14
CA ALA A 29 24.33 9.74 -4.62
C ALA A 29 24.84 8.68 -5.61
N VAL A 30 23.93 8.00 -6.31
CA VAL A 30 24.30 6.98 -7.30
C VAL A 30 24.76 7.60 -8.62
N GLY A 31 24.27 8.81 -8.94
CA GLY A 31 24.56 9.52 -10.19
C GLY A 31 23.98 8.85 -11.45
N ASP A 32 23.18 7.80 -11.28
CA ASP A 32 22.58 6.99 -12.35
C ASP A 32 21.18 6.54 -11.93
N ALA A 33 20.19 6.89 -12.73
CA ALA A 33 18.78 6.63 -12.40
C ALA A 33 18.43 5.14 -12.41
N ASP A 34 18.96 4.37 -13.36
CA ASP A 34 18.68 2.94 -13.50
C ASP A 34 19.28 2.16 -12.33
N ARG A 35 20.49 2.53 -11.91
CA ARG A 35 21.12 1.95 -10.73
C ARG A 35 20.36 2.29 -9.45
N ALA A 36 19.91 3.55 -9.29
CA ALA A 36 19.08 3.93 -8.15
C ALA A 36 17.76 3.15 -8.13
N GLN A 37 17.14 2.94 -9.28
CA GLN A 37 15.95 2.10 -9.41
C GLN A 37 16.24 0.64 -9.04
N ALA A 38 17.37 0.09 -9.46
CA ALA A 38 17.78 -1.27 -9.11
C ALA A 38 17.98 -1.45 -7.59
N HIS A 39 18.45 -0.42 -6.88
CA HIS A 39 18.53 -0.46 -5.42
C HIS A 39 17.16 -0.52 -4.74
N VAL A 40 16.17 0.22 -5.23
CA VAL A 40 14.79 0.16 -4.72
C VAL A 40 14.18 -1.22 -5.00
N ALA A 41 14.40 -1.77 -6.19
CA ALA A 41 13.95 -3.12 -6.54
C ALA A 41 14.57 -4.19 -5.63
N ASN A 42 15.87 -4.14 -5.42
CA ASN A 42 16.59 -5.06 -4.51
C ASN A 42 16.09 -4.96 -3.06
N LEU A 43 15.81 -3.74 -2.59
CA LEU A 43 15.19 -3.57 -1.28
C LEU A 43 13.80 -4.22 -1.22
N ALA A 44 12.97 -4.05 -2.26
CA ALA A 44 11.66 -4.67 -2.32
C ALA A 44 11.74 -6.21 -2.25
N GLU A 45 12.67 -6.83 -3.00
CA GLU A 45 12.94 -8.28 -2.93
C GLU A 45 13.41 -8.71 -1.54
N THR A 46 14.29 -7.91 -0.92
CA THR A 46 14.78 -8.18 0.44
C THR A 46 13.65 -8.13 1.46
N LEU A 47 12.73 -7.18 1.33
CA LEU A 47 11.56 -7.07 2.20
C LEU A 47 10.61 -8.25 2.01
N LEU A 48 10.34 -8.67 0.77
CA LEU A 48 9.50 -9.83 0.48
C LEU A 48 10.09 -11.13 1.07
N ALA A 49 11.41 -11.27 1.07
CA ALA A 49 12.10 -12.42 1.65
C ALA A 49 12.25 -12.35 3.18
N SER A 50 11.97 -11.22 3.82
CA SER A 50 12.23 -10.99 5.25
C SER A 50 11.27 -11.70 6.20
N GLY A 51 10.03 -11.96 5.75
CA GLY A 51 8.94 -12.46 6.60
C GLY A 51 8.23 -11.37 7.39
N LEU A 52 8.52 -10.09 7.12
CA LEU A 52 7.78 -8.96 7.66
C LEU A 52 6.31 -9.01 7.23
N ALA A 53 5.43 -8.52 8.09
CA ALA A 53 4.05 -8.29 7.70
C ALA A 53 3.95 -7.19 6.62
N ILE A 54 2.91 -7.24 5.79
CA ILE A 54 2.77 -6.32 4.65
C ILE A 54 2.78 -4.85 5.08
N HIS A 55 2.16 -4.51 6.20
CA HIS A 55 2.13 -3.14 6.71
C HIS A 55 3.51 -2.63 7.16
N GLU A 56 4.37 -3.53 7.69
CA GLU A 56 5.75 -3.23 8.07
C GLU A 56 6.63 -3.03 6.84
N MET A 57 6.50 -3.91 5.83
CA MET A 57 7.17 -3.74 4.54
C MET A 57 6.80 -2.42 3.88
N ASN A 58 5.51 -2.08 3.88
CA ASN A 58 5.02 -0.83 3.30
C ASN A 58 5.50 0.40 4.07
N ALA A 59 5.67 0.30 5.39
CA ALA A 59 6.28 1.36 6.20
C ALA A 59 7.72 1.66 5.77
N ILE A 60 8.50 0.62 5.46
CA ILE A 60 9.87 0.78 4.96
C ILE A 60 9.85 1.32 3.52
N ARG A 61 9.06 0.71 2.63
CA ARG A 61 8.97 1.09 1.21
C ARG A 61 8.62 2.56 1.02
N ARG A 62 7.59 3.09 1.71
CA ARG A 62 7.17 4.48 1.54
C ARG A 62 8.26 5.49 1.89
N ARG A 63 9.20 5.14 2.79
CA ARG A 63 10.29 6.04 3.16
C ARG A 63 11.38 6.15 2.11
N VAL A 64 11.57 5.13 1.28
CA VAL A 64 12.58 5.11 0.22
C VAL A 64 12.04 5.57 -1.14
N LEU A 65 10.73 5.71 -1.26
CA LEU A 65 10.08 6.17 -2.49
C LEU A 65 10.01 7.69 -2.54
N ARG A 66 10.31 8.25 -3.72
CA ARG A 66 10.37 9.71 -3.98
C ARG A 66 9.10 10.43 -3.56
N TRP A 67 7.96 9.85 -3.85
CA TRP A 67 6.66 10.48 -3.65
C TRP A 67 5.89 9.93 -2.45
N GLY A 68 6.40 8.92 -1.77
CA GLY A 68 5.77 8.34 -0.59
C GLY A 68 5.82 9.26 0.64
N ALA A 69 5.03 8.91 1.67
CA ALA A 69 5.04 9.54 2.98
C ALA A 69 4.85 11.08 2.92
N GLY A 70 3.89 11.54 2.12
CA GLY A 70 3.53 12.97 2.02
C GLY A 70 4.45 13.84 1.16
N ARG A 71 5.53 13.29 0.61
CA ARG A 71 6.51 14.09 -0.17
C ARG A 71 5.92 14.69 -1.43
N LEU A 72 4.93 14.02 -2.07
CA LEU A 72 4.27 14.60 -3.23
C LEU A 72 3.50 15.87 -2.85
N ALA A 73 2.70 15.85 -1.78
CA ALA A 73 1.98 17.04 -1.33
C ALA A 73 2.91 18.19 -1.03
N VAL A 74 4.01 17.93 -0.32
CA VAL A 74 5.02 18.96 0.00
C VAL A 74 5.63 19.52 -1.28
N ALA A 75 6.02 18.67 -2.22
CA ALA A 75 6.60 19.12 -3.50
C ALA A 75 5.60 19.97 -4.30
N LEU A 76 4.34 19.56 -4.40
CA LEU A 76 3.31 20.32 -5.13
C LEU A 76 3.12 21.71 -4.52
N VAL A 77 2.99 21.80 -3.20
CA VAL A 77 2.81 23.08 -2.51
C VAL A 77 4.07 23.98 -2.63
N GLN A 78 5.26 23.41 -2.53
CA GLN A 78 6.51 24.16 -2.74
C GLN A 78 6.66 24.71 -4.16
N HIS A 79 5.99 24.07 -5.14
CA HIS A 79 5.98 24.51 -6.54
C HIS A 79 4.76 25.36 -6.91
N GLY A 80 4.04 25.91 -5.93
CA GLY A 80 2.99 26.90 -6.15
C GLY A 80 1.55 26.37 -6.07
N ALA A 81 1.34 25.08 -5.76
CA ALA A 81 -0.03 24.59 -5.56
C ALA A 81 -0.67 25.23 -4.32
N GLU A 82 -1.81 25.88 -4.50
CA GLU A 82 -2.61 26.44 -3.40
C GLU A 82 -3.50 25.38 -2.74
N HIS A 83 -4.08 24.50 -3.56
CA HIS A 83 -4.89 23.38 -3.10
C HIS A 83 -4.50 22.08 -3.83
N VAL A 84 -4.53 20.97 -3.10
CA VAL A 84 -4.22 19.62 -3.60
C VAL A 84 -5.37 18.68 -3.26
N PRO A 85 -6.48 18.71 -4.01
CA PRO A 85 -7.55 17.74 -3.88
C PRO A 85 -7.04 16.35 -4.31
N VAL A 86 -7.20 15.35 -3.43
CA VAL A 86 -6.85 13.96 -3.70
C VAL A 86 -8.14 13.14 -3.76
N PHE A 87 -8.37 12.46 -4.88
CA PHE A 87 -9.45 11.50 -5.04
C PHE A 87 -8.85 10.10 -5.14
N ALA A 88 -9.22 9.24 -4.21
CA ALA A 88 -8.64 7.91 -4.12
C ALA A 88 -9.69 6.80 -4.24
N ILE A 89 -9.32 5.73 -4.94
CA ILE A 89 -9.99 4.43 -4.88
C ILE A 89 -9.14 3.56 -3.96
N SER A 90 -9.75 3.05 -2.88
CA SER A 90 -9.06 2.26 -1.88
C SER A 90 -9.28 0.76 -2.09
N ASP A 91 -8.18 0.02 -2.18
CA ASP A 91 -8.09 -1.43 -2.06
C ASP A 91 -7.51 -1.86 -0.71
N VAL A 92 -7.17 -0.89 0.15
CA VAL A 92 -6.55 -1.11 1.45
C VAL A 92 -7.61 -1.34 2.52
N ILE A 93 -7.41 -2.36 3.35
CA ILE A 93 -8.26 -2.59 4.53
C ILE A 93 -8.06 -1.45 5.53
N GLY A 94 -9.18 -0.83 5.95
CA GLY A 94 -9.18 0.33 6.84
C GLY A 94 -9.06 1.69 6.14
N ASP A 95 -8.89 1.71 4.81
CA ASP A 95 -8.95 2.92 3.97
C ASP A 95 -8.00 4.06 4.41
N ASP A 96 -6.87 3.73 5.05
CA ASP A 96 -5.93 4.73 5.56
C ASP A 96 -5.21 5.45 4.41
N PRO A 97 -5.39 6.78 4.24
CA PRO A 97 -4.70 7.56 3.21
C PRO A 97 -3.18 7.47 3.23
N ALA A 98 -2.58 7.17 4.38
CA ALA A 98 -1.13 7.00 4.51
C ALA A 98 -0.63 5.66 3.95
N VAL A 99 -1.54 4.70 3.73
CA VAL A 99 -1.22 3.38 3.17
C VAL A 99 -1.52 3.32 1.68
N ILE A 100 -2.63 3.91 1.23
CA ILE A 100 -3.04 3.93 -0.19
C ILE A 100 -1.94 4.56 -1.04
N GLY A 101 -1.39 3.77 -1.98
CA GLY A 101 -0.31 4.21 -2.86
C GLY A 101 0.96 4.69 -2.14
N SER A 102 1.24 4.22 -0.92
CA SER A 102 2.34 4.68 -0.05
C SER A 102 2.19 6.11 0.48
N GLY A 103 0.96 6.61 0.58
CA GLY A 103 0.62 7.89 1.17
C GLY A 103 1.28 9.11 0.52
N PRO A 104 1.20 9.31 -0.81
CA PRO A 104 1.94 10.39 -1.47
C PRO A 104 1.54 11.79 -0.99
N CYS A 105 0.29 11.96 -0.57
CA CYS A 105 -0.26 13.22 -0.07
C CYS A 105 -0.69 13.15 1.40
N SER A 106 -0.30 12.12 2.13
CA SER A 106 -0.61 11.96 3.56
C SER A 106 0.66 11.88 4.39
N PRO A 107 0.70 12.45 5.60
CA PRO A 107 1.87 12.35 6.48
C PRO A 107 2.13 10.89 6.85
N ASP A 108 3.40 10.54 7.08
CA ASP A 108 3.77 9.21 7.60
C ASP A 108 3.15 9.04 9.01
N PRO A 109 2.44 7.93 9.27
CA PRO A 109 1.93 7.64 10.60
C PRO A 109 3.04 7.33 11.61
N LEU A 110 4.23 6.91 11.14
CA LEU A 110 5.38 6.60 12.00
C LEU A 110 6.32 7.80 12.08
N ASP A 111 6.66 8.21 13.29
CA ASP A 111 7.81 9.07 13.52
C ASP A 111 9.14 8.31 13.32
N ASP A 112 10.25 9.04 13.31
CA ASP A 112 11.56 8.43 13.06
C ASP A 112 11.98 7.44 14.15
N ALA A 113 11.61 7.68 15.40
CA ALA A 113 11.95 6.80 16.52
C ALA A 113 11.19 5.47 16.40
N THR A 114 9.90 5.52 16.13
CA THR A 114 9.06 4.33 15.91
C THR A 114 9.50 3.55 14.66
N PHE A 115 9.89 4.25 13.60
CA PHE A 115 10.42 3.61 12.39
C PHE A 115 11.74 2.88 12.67
N LEU A 116 12.67 3.50 13.40
CA LEU A 116 13.93 2.86 13.77
C LEU A 116 13.70 1.64 14.68
N ALA A 117 12.78 1.74 15.64
CA ALA A 117 12.39 0.63 16.48
C ALA A 117 11.82 -0.55 15.67
N LEU A 118 11.01 -0.26 14.63
CA LEU A 118 10.52 -1.27 13.70
C LEU A 118 11.67 -1.99 12.99
N LEU A 119 12.66 -1.27 12.49
CA LEU A 119 13.83 -1.86 11.84
C LEU A 119 14.64 -2.74 12.80
N ASP A 120 14.80 -2.30 14.04
CA ASP A 120 15.56 -3.04 15.06
C ASP A 120 14.83 -4.31 15.51
N ALA A 121 13.52 -4.24 15.67
CA ALA A 121 12.69 -5.39 16.07
C ALA A 121 12.77 -6.57 15.09
N HIS A 122 13.08 -6.29 13.83
CA HIS A 122 13.14 -7.28 12.76
C HIS A 122 14.54 -7.48 12.16
N ASP A 123 15.59 -7.00 12.81
CA ASP A 123 16.98 -7.04 12.32
C ASP A 123 17.15 -6.46 10.90
N MET A 124 16.29 -5.51 10.54
CA MET A 124 16.25 -4.90 9.20
C MET A 124 17.14 -3.66 9.08
N ARG A 125 17.55 -3.05 10.21
CA ARG A 125 18.33 -1.80 10.19
C ARG A 125 19.56 -1.93 9.30
N SER A 126 20.43 -2.90 9.56
CA SER A 126 21.66 -3.08 8.79
C SER A 126 21.41 -3.47 7.32
N ARG A 127 20.27 -4.08 7.00
CA ARG A 127 19.89 -4.40 5.62
C ARG A 127 19.41 -3.17 4.88
N VAL A 128 18.55 -2.37 5.51
CA VAL A 128 18.08 -1.09 4.95
C VAL A 128 19.23 -0.10 4.81
N GLU A 129 20.08 0.03 5.84
CA GLU A 129 21.27 0.88 5.81
C GLU A 129 22.27 0.43 4.73
N ARG A 130 22.43 -0.87 4.50
CA ARG A 130 23.32 -1.41 3.46
C ARG A 130 22.84 -1.05 2.06
N VAL A 131 21.53 -1.18 1.81
CA VAL A 131 20.92 -0.78 0.53
C VAL A 131 20.96 0.73 0.36
N MET A 132 20.65 1.49 1.42
CA MET A 132 20.58 2.94 1.39
C MET A 132 21.95 3.58 1.69
N GLY A 133 22.69 3.08 2.66
CA GLY A 133 23.96 3.64 3.13
C GLY A 133 25.14 3.35 2.22
N THR A 134 25.25 2.17 1.63
CA THR A 134 26.28 1.85 0.63
C THR A 134 26.16 2.74 -0.59
N VAL A 135 24.94 3.17 -0.88
CA VAL A 135 24.65 4.05 -2.02
C VAL A 135 24.78 5.52 -1.64
N LEU A 136 24.39 5.89 -0.43
CA LEU A 136 24.38 7.29 -0.03
C LEU A 136 25.77 7.83 0.31
N GLY A 137 26.78 6.95 0.51
CA GLY A 137 28.16 7.37 0.82
C GLY A 137 28.24 8.31 2.04
N LEU A 138 27.20 8.32 2.85
CA LEU A 138 27.09 9.20 4.00
C LEU A 138 27.75 8.50 5.19
N GLU A 139 29.00 8.82 5.41
CA GLU A 139 29.63 8.56 6.70
C GLU A 139 28.78 9.25 7.77
N GLY A 140 28.12 8.45 8.61
CA GLY A 140 27.20 8.93 9.64
C GLY A 140 25.71 8.84 9.30
N ALA A 141 25.32 8.13 8.25
CA ALA A 141 23.91 7.88 7.90
C ALA A 141 23.24 6.89 8.86
N GLY A 142 23.19 7.25 10.13
CA GLY A 142 22.33 6.59 11.10
C GLY A 142 20.86 7.02 11.02
N ASP A 143 20.58 8.07 10.24
CA ASP A 143 19.24 8.63 10.15
C ASP A 143 18.47 8.02 8.97
N PRO A 144 17.22 7.58 9.21
CA PRO A 144 16.34 7.11 8.15
C PRO A 144 16.04 8.23 7.15
N PRO A 145 15.63 7.90 5.92
CA PRO A 145 15.20 8.91 4.97
C PRO A 145 14.13 9.82 5.58
N ARG A 146 14.44 11.09 5.74
CA ARG A 146 13.54 12.05 6.38
C ARG A 146 12.22 12.13 5.63
N VAL A 147 11.14 12.05 6.38
CA VAL A 147 9.78 12.29 5.91
C VAL A 147 9.33 13.68 6.37
N PRO A 148 8.39 14.32 5.65
CA PRO A 148 7.80 15.56 6.11
C PRO A 148 7.17 15.39 7.49
N ASN A 149 7.40 16.34 8.39
CA ASN A 149 6.73 16.33 9.70
C ASN A 149 5.22 16.31 9.49
N ARG A 150 4.51 15.60 10.35
CA ARG A 150 3.04 15.50 10.34
C ARG A 150 2.36 16.88 10.35
N ASP A 151 2.94 17.86 11.02
CA ASP A 151 2.45 19.22 11.12
C ASP A 151 2.96 20.14 9.98
N HIS A 152 3.55 19.57 8.93
CA HIS A 152 4.05 20.36 7.81
C HIS A 152 2.90 21.13 7.13
N PRO A 153 3.04 22.46 6.89
CA PRO A 153 1.95 23.32 6.40
C PRO A 153 1.31 22.87 5.08
N ALA A 154 2.04 22.13 4.26
CA ALA A 154 1.52 21.59 3.01
C ALA A 154 0.30 20.67 3.23
N PHE A 155 0.23 19.93 4.34
CA PHE A 155 -0.90 19.03 4.59
C PHE A 155 -2.21 19.77 4.86
N ALA A 156 -2.17 21.01 5.33
CA ALA A 156 -3.36 21.85 5.46
C ALA A 156 -4.00 22.25 4.11
N ARG A 157 -3.27 22.07 3.00
CA ARG A 157 -3.73 22.35 1.63
C ARG A 157 -4.24 21.11 0.91
N VAL A 158 -4.15 19.92 1.54
CA VAL A 158 -4.59 18.65 0.98
C VAL A 158 -6.03 18.38 1.40
N GLY A 159 -6.91 18.19 0.43
CA GLY A 159 -8.27 17.67 0.63
C GLY A 159 -8.35 16.23 0.16
N TYR A 160 -8.60 15.26 1.06
CA TYR A 160 -8.64 13.85 0.71
C TYR A 160 -10.07 13.32 0.65
N THR A 161 -10.43 12.67 -0.47
CA THR A 161 -11.75 12.09 -0.71
C THR A 161 -11.59 10.66 -1.21
N LEU A 162 -12.19 9.70 -0.50
CA LEU A 162 -12.35 8.34 -1.00
C LEU A 162 -13.55 8.30 -1.95
N VAL A 163 -13.30 7.98 -3.21
CA VAL A 163 -14.30 7.90 -4.26
C VAL A 163 -15.01 6.55 -4.27
N ALA A 164 -14.22 5.49 -4.00
CA ALA A 164 -14.74 4.12 -3.88
C ALA A 164 -13.83 3.29 -2.97
N ARG A 165 -14.45 2.35 -2.27
CA ARG A 165 -13.82 1.41 -1.35
C ARG A 165 -14.27 -0.01 -1.65
N ASN A 166 -13.57 -0.99 -1.11
CA ASN A 166 -13.99 -2.39 -1.19
C ASN A 166 -15.43 -2.59 -0.68
N ALA A 167 -15.81 -1.94 0.42
CA ALA A 167 -17.16 -2.02 0.96
C ALA A 167 -18.24 -1.49 0.00
N ASP A 168 -17.94 -0.44 -0.75
CA ASP A 168 -18.87 0.14 -1.73
C ASP A 168 -19.08 -0.83 -2.90
N ALA A 169 -18.02 -1.51 -3.36
CA ALA A 169 -18.11 -2.54 -4.40
C ALA A 169 -18.91 -3.77 -3.94
N VAL A 170 -18.68 -4.24 -2.72
CA VAL A 170 -19.43 -5.35 -2.11
C VAL A 170 -20.91 -5.02 -2.01
N GLN A 171 -21.23 -3.81 -1.56
CA GLN A 171 -22.62 -3.36 -1.46
C GLN A 171 -23.30 -3.26 -2.83
N ALA A 172 -22.62 -2.67 -3.81
CA ALA A 172 -23.15 -2.55 -5.18
C ALA A 172 -23.41 -3.92 -5.83
N LEU A 173 -22.52 -4.89 -5.65
CA LEU A 173 -22.73 -6.27 -6.11
C LEU A 173 -23.92 -6.93 -5.44
N ALA A 174 -24.09 -6.74 -4.14
CA ALA A 174 -25.23 -7.28 -3.42
C ALA A 174 -26.56 -6.68 -3.88
N ASP A 175 -26.57 -5.38 -4.15
CA ASP A 175 -27.77 -4.68 -4.62
C ASP A 175 -28.12 -5.10 -6.05
N GLU A 176 -27.14 -5.26 -6.92
CA GLU A 176 -27.36 -5.78 -8.27
C GLU A 176 -27.88 -7.22 -8.26
N ALA A 177 -27.30 -8.09 -7.42
CA ALA A 177 -27.80 -9.47 -7.27
C ALA A 177 -29.27 -9.52 -6.84
N ARG A 178 -29.69 -8.63 -5.93
CA ARG A 178 -31.10 -8.51 -5.52
C ARG A 178 -31.98 -7.98 -6.67
N ALA A 179 -31.50 -6.99 -7.44
CA ALA A 179 -32.20 -6.44 -8.58
C ALA A 179 -32.42 -7.48 -9.69
N LEU A 180 -31.49 -8.40 -9.86
CA LEU A 180 -31.59 -9.54 -10.78
C LEU A 180 -32.52 -10.65 -10.28
N GLY A 181 -33.10 -10.50 -9.09
CA GLY A 181 -34.09 -11.45 -8.53
C GLY A 181 -33.45 -12.67 -7.85
N ILE A 182 -32.19 -12.61 -7.47
CA ILE A 182 -31.55 -13.70 -6.71
C ILE A 182 -32.22 -13.81 -5.34
N ALA A 183 -32.73 -15.00 -5.03
CA ALA A 183 -33.56 -15.24 -3.84
C ALA A 183 -32.79 -15.04 -2.53
N HIS A 184 -31.51 -15.42 -2.50
CA HIS A 184 -30.70 -15.35 -1.30
C HIS A 184 -29.37 -14.64 -1.59
N VAL A 185 -29.19 -13.42 -1.04
CA VAL A 185 -27.95 -12.66 -1.12
C VAL A 185 -27.34 -12.54 0.26
N VAL A 186 -26.23 -13.22 0.47
CA VAL A 186 -25.45 -13.20 1.71
C VAL A 186 -24.26 -12.28 1.52
N VAL A 187 -24.12 -11.29 2.39
CA VAL A 187 -23.02 -10.31 2.33
C VAL A 187 -22.07 -10.54 3.49
N GLN A 188 -20.82 -10.82 3.17
CA GLN A 188 -19.74 -10.87 4.16
C GLN A 188 -19.29 -9.44 4.47
N GLN A 189 -19.59 -8.98 5.68
CA GLN A 189 -19.29 -7.60 6.09
C GLN A 189 -17.82 -7.38 6.42
N THR A 190 -17.14 -8.41 6.95
CA THR A 190 -15.72 -8.34 7.27
C THR A 190 -14.92 -8.65 6.01
N PRO A 191 -13.96 -7.80 5.63
CA PRO A 191 -13.07 -8.10 4.52
C PRO A 191 -12.34 -9.43 4.70
N LEU A 192 -12.11 -10.14 3.60
CA LEU A 192 -11.33 -11.37 3.60
C LEU A 192 -9.84 -11.02 3.72
N GLU A 193 -9.21 -11.53 4.76
CA GLU A 193 -7.79 -11.39 5.05
C GLU A 193 -7.17 -12.75 5.31
N GLY A 194 -5.88 -12.91 5.02
CA GLY A 194 -5.14 -14.15 5.27
C GLY A 194 -4.72 -14.86 4.00
N ASP A 195 -4.32 -16.12 4.11
CA ASP A 195 -3.83 -16.90 2.98
C ASP A 195 -4.94 -17.20 1.97
N ALA A 196 -4.69 -16.94 0.69
CA ALA A 196 -5.66 -17.05 -0.39
C ALA A 196 -6.16 -18.50 -0.59
N ALA A 197 -5.30 -19.50 -0.38
CA ALA A 197 -5.66 -20.90 -0.53
C ALA A 197 -6.57 -21.36 0.63
N GLU A 198 -6.23 -20.96 1.86
CA GLU A 198 -7.05 -21.28 3.04
C GLU A 198 -8.42 -20.61 2.96
N LEU A 199 -8.47 -19.35 2.53
CA LEU A 199 -9.74 -18.63 2.34
C LEU A 199 -10.58 -19.24 1.22
N GLY A 200 -9.96 -19.66 0.12
CA GLY A 200 -10.64 -20.37 -0.96
C GLY A 200 -11.29 -21.65 -0.48
N ASP A 201 -10.58 -22.46 0.31
CA ASP A 201 -11.10 -23.69 0.94
C ASP A 201 -12.25 -23.39 1.90
N GLN A 202 -12.13 -22.33 2.72
CA GLN A 202 -13.20 -21.94 3.65
C GLN A 202 -14.47 -21.52 2.90
N LEU A 203 -14.34 -20.67 1.87
CA LEU A 203 -15.47 -20.22 1.03
C LEU A 203 -16.15 -21.39 0.31
N ALA A 204 -15.37 -22.32 -0.24
CA ALA A 204 -15.90 -23.51 -0.89
C ALA A 204 -16.68 -24.40 0.10
N ARG A 205 -16.16 -24.62 1.31
CA ARG A 205 -16.87 -25.38 2.36
C ARG A 205 -18.16 -24.69 2.78
N LEU A 206 -18.14 -23.37 2.96
CA LEU A 206 -19.34 -22.60 3.29
C LEU A 206 -20.43 -22.75 2.20
N ALA A 207 -20.04 -22.65 0.93
CA ALA A 207 -20.95 -22.83 -0.18
C ALA A 207 -21.55 -24.24 -0.23
N LEU A 208 -20.71 -25.29 -0.06
CA LEU A 208 -21.16 -26.68 -0.04
C LEU A 208 -22.08 -27.01 1.15
N GLN A 209 -21.82 -26.40 2.31
CA GLN A 209 -22.65 -26.56 3.50
C GLN A 209 -24.01 -25.85 3.38
N ALA A 210 -24.03 -24.70 2.72
CA ALA A 210 -25.26 -23.95 2.51
C ALA A 210 -26.16 -24.56 1.44
N ALA A 211 -25.60 -25.12 0.38
CA ALA A 211 -26.32 -25.61 -0.80
C ALA A 211 -27.48 -26.56 -0.52
N PRO A 212 -27.39 -27.56 0.38
CA PRO A 212 -28.51 -28.48 0.66
C PRO A 212 -29.69 -27.84 1.38
N ASN A 213 -29.49 -26.71 2.04
CA ASN A 213 -30.46 -26.05 2.91
C ASN A 213 -31.14 -24.84 2.26
N VAL A 214 -30.76 -24.48 1.03
CA VAL A 214 -31.25 -23.28 0.35
C VAL A 214 -32.03 -23.68 -0.89
N GLN A 215 -33.31 -23.24 -0.97
CA GLN A 215 -34.12 -23.37 -2.18
C GLN A 215 -33.97 -22.10 -3.01
N GLY A 216 -33.56 -22.26 -4.25
CA GLY A 216 -33.32 -21.16 -5.20
C GLY A 216 -31.85 -20.70 -5.29
N ASP A 217 -31.61 -19.71 -6.12
CA ASP A 217 -30.27 -19.17 -6.36
C ASP A 217 -29.77 -18.42 -5.14
N THR A 218 -28.53 -18.71 -4.77
CA THR A 218 -27.84 -18.06 -3.65
C THR A 218 -26.52 -17.47 -4.11
N VAL A 219 -26.26 -16.23 -3.73
CA VAL A 219 -24.98 -15.54 -3.95
C VAL A 219 -24.37 -15.18 -2.61
N LEU A 220 -23.09 -15.53 -2.44
CA LEU A 220 -22.24 -14.99 -1.38
C LEU A 220 -21.40 -13.86 -1.97
N VAL A 221 -21.62 -12.65 -1.48
CA VAL A 221 -20.85 -11.46 -1.86
C VAL A 221 -19.81 -11.17 -0.77
N CYS A 222 -18.56 -11.17 -1.14
CA CYS A 222 -17.45 -10.86 -0.25
C CYS A 222 -16.40 -10.06 -1.00
N GLY A 223 -15.60 -9.33 -0.25
CA GLY A 223 -14.46 -8.58 -0.77
C GLY A 223 -13.30 -8.64 0.22
N GLY A 224 -12.11 -8.28 -0.22
CA GLY A 224 -10.90 -8.29 0.61
C GLY A 224 -9.65 -8.41 -0.24
N GLU A 225 -8.51 -8.49 0.42
CA GLU A 225 -7.19 -8.62 -0.21
C GLU A 225 -6.41 -9.78 0.43
N PRO A 226 -6.70 -11.03 0.01
CA PRO A 226 -5.95 -12.19 0.46
C PRO A 226 -4.49 -12.13 0.03
N VAL A 227 -3.59 -12.70 0.83
CA VAL A 227 -2.16 -12.80 0.53
C VAL A 227 -1.79 -14.18 -0.01
N VAL A 228 -0.77 -14.24 -0.86
CA VAL A 228 -0.22 -15.49 -1.38
C VAL A 228 1.12 -15.78 -0.72
N ASN A 229 1.27 -16.97 -0.14
CA ASN A 229 2.54 -17.41 0.42
C ASN A 229 3.47 -17.94 -0.68
N LEU A 230 4.40 -17.12 -1.13
CA LEU A 230 5.33 -17.44 -2.23
C LEU A 230 6.28 -18.61 -1.91
N ARG A 231 6.57 -18.88 -0.63
CA ARG A 231 7.48 -19.98 -0.24
C ARG A 231 6.84 -21.36 -0.45
N GLU A 232 5.55 -21.48 -0.24
CA GLU A 232 4.83 -22.75 -0.45
C GLU A 232 4.59 -23.01 -1.94
N THR A 233 4.38 -21.97 -2.72
CA THR A 233 4.15 -22.08 -4.17
C THR A 233 5.39 -22.61 -4.91
N THR A 234 6.58 -22.21 -4.47
CA THR A 234 7.86 -22.67 -5.09
C THR A 234 8.15 -24.15 -4.78
N SER A 235 7.75 -24.65 -3.61
CA SER A 235 7.94 -26.06 -3.23
C SER A 235 6.99 -27.01 -3.98
N ARG A 236 5.79 -26.56 -4.33
CA ARG A 236 4.84 -27.34 -5.14
C ARG A 236 5.20 -27.42 -6.61
N ALA A 237 5.72 -26.34 -7.19
CA ALA A 237 6.16 -26.30 -8.60
C ALA A 237 7.42 -27.14 -8.89
N LEU A 238 8.16 -27.56 -7.88
CA LEU A 238 9.35 -28.41 -8.00
C LEU A 238 9.07 -29.89 -7.72
N SER A 239 7.81 -30.25 -7.38
CA SER A 239 7.39 -31.65 -7.09
C SER A 239 6.50 -32.29 -8.16
N ASP A 240 6.18 -31.59 -9.23
CA ASP A 240 5.51 -32.07 -10.45
C ASP A 240 6.50 -32.07 -11.65
#